data_e3590755b6dd1f720edb9f3ff9b83bfb
#
_entry.id   e3590755b6dd1f720edb9f3ff9b83bfb
#
_cell.length_a   1.000
_cell.length_b   1.000
_cell.length_c   1.000
_cell.angle_alpha   90.00
_cell.angle_beta   90.00
_cell.angle_gamma   90.00
#
_symmetry.space_group_name_H-M   'P 1'
#
loop_
_entity.id
_entity.type
_entity.pdbx_description
1 polymer ?
#
loop_
_entity_poly.entity_id
_entity_poly.type
_entity_poly.pdbx_seq_one_letter_code
_entity_poly.pdbx_strand_id
1 'polypeptide(L)'
;MTHWVAYGIAPETTSFAEGEISQPSDKYVGGLSGKKLAFFGGPCPPVGSPHHYLFQIVATDLDPKDLSPGLTFAELQEKLKGHRKGESSLVGTYVNHYP
;
A
#
# COMPACT_ATOMS: atom_id res chain seq x y z
N MET A 1 -7.61 -9.45 0.84
CA MET A 1 -7.78 -8.42 -0.22
C MET A 1 -6.76 -7.32 -0.04
N THR A 2 -6.15 -6.90 -1.13
CA THR A 2 -5.18 -5.79 -1.10
C THR A 2 -5.91 -4.46 -1.20
N HIS A 3 -5.72 -3.59 -0.21
CA HIS A 3 -6.40 -2.28 -0.16
C HIS A 3 -5.56 -1.14 -0.73
N TRP A 4 -4.25 -1.31 -0.78
CA TRP A 4 -3.37 -0.26 -1.26
C TRP A 4 -2.02 -0.84 -1.68
N VAL A 5 -1.55 -0.41 -2.83
CA VAL A 5 -0.21 -0.74 -3.32
C VAL A 5 0.45 0.56 -3.73
N ALA A 6 1.61 0.86 -3.14
CA ALA A 6 2.35 2.08 -3.46
C ALA A 6 3.83 1.80 -3.54
N TYR A 7 4.51 2.49 -4.43
CA TYR A 7 5.95 2.37 -4.61
C TYR A 7 6.51 3.68 -5.16
N GLY A 8 7.80 3.73 -5.41
CA GLY A 8 8.43 4.99 -5.88
C GLY A 8 8.41 6.07 -4.82
N ILE A 9 8.35 5.69 -3.53
CA ILE A 9 8.35 6.65 -2.42
C ILE A 9 9.80 7.06 -2.15
N ALA A 10 10.06 8.38 -2.16
CA ALA A 10 11.41 8.89 -1.93
C ALA A 10 11.88 8.59 -0.49
N PRO A 11 13.19 8.32 -0.29
CA PRO A 11 13.70 8.00 1.05
C PRO A 11 13.47 9.12 2.08
N GLU A 12 13.39 10.37 1.66
CA GLU A 12 13.14 11.49 2.53
C GLU A 12 11.68 11.64 2.96
N THR A 13 10.77 10.89 2.35
CA THR A 13 9.36 10.89 2.75
C THR A 13 9.23 10.11 4.05
N THR A 14 8.81 10.77 5.13
CA THR A 14 8.73 10.18 6.46
C THR A 14 7.30 10.02 6.97
N SER A 15 6.32 10.65 6.33
CA SER A 15 4.93 10.59 6.78
C SER A 15 3.96 10.95 5.66
N PHE A 16 2.71 10.57 5.87
CA PHE A 16 1.59 10.99 5.04
C PHE A 16 0.56 11.66 5.92
N ALA A 17 -0.06 12.74 5.43
CA ALA A 17 -1.12 13.41 6.15
C ALA A 17 -2.40 12.55 6.13
N GLU A 18 -3.29 12.81 7.09
CA GLU A 18 -4.59 12.13 7.13
C GLU A 18 -5.34 12.35 5.82
N GLY A 19 -5.82 11.26 5.22
CA GLY A 19 -6.55 11.29 3.95
C GLY A 19 -5.68 11.42 2.71
N GLU A 20 -4.39 11.67 2.86
CA GLU A 20 -3.49 11.88 1.72
C GLU A 20 -3.39 10.64 0.82
N ILE A 21 -3.36 9.45 1.40
CA ILE A 21 -3.21 8.21 0.62
C ILE A 21 -4.54 7.70 0.05
N SER A 22 -5.66 8.33 0.39
CA SER A 22 -6.98 8.01 -0.17
C SER A 22 -7.25 8.74 -1.49
N GLN A 23 -6.25 9.35 -2.05
CA GLN A 23 -6.30 10.07 -3.32
C GLN A 23 -4.91 10.01 -3.97
N PRO A 24 -4.80 10.28 -5.27
CA PRO A 24 -3.48 10.35 -5.92
C PRO A 24 -2.57 11.37 -5.24
N SER A 25 -1.29 11.07 -5.16
CA SER A 25 -0.30 11.93 -4.49
C SER A 25 1.02 11.89 -5.25
N ASP A 26 1.78 12.98 -5.19
CA ASP A 26 3.11 13.04 -5.78
C ASP A 26 4.14 12.25 -4.96
N LYS A 27 3.78 11.84 -3.75
CA LYS A 27 4.70 11.12 -2.85
C LYS A 27 4.85 9.65 -3.21
N TYR A 28 3.97 9.10 -4.03
CA TYR A 28 4.03 7.69 -4.39
C TYR A 28 3.46 7.44 -5.78
N VAL A 29 3.82 6.29 -6.35
CA VAL A 29 3.20 5.75 -7.55
C VAL A 29 2.19 4.70 -7.10
N GLY A 30 0.94 4.83 -7.52
CA GLY A 30 -0.10 3.89 -7.14
C GLY A 30 -0.09 2.64 -8.00
N GLY A 31 -0.05 1.46 -7.35
CA GLY A 31 -0.34 0.20 -7.99
C GLY A 31 -1.84 -0.07 -7.95
N LEU A 32 -2.27 -1.18 -8.53
CA LEU A 32 -3.68 -1.57 -8.49
C LEU A 32 -3.96 -2.40 -7.25
N SER A 33 -4.88 -1.93 -6.42
CA SER A 33 -5.35 -2.68 -5.25
C SER A 33 -6.37 -3.74 -5.66
N GLY A 34 -6.82 -4.55 -4.69
CA GLY A 34 -7.91 -5.48 -4.89
C GLY A 34 -9.23 -4.79 -5.26
N LYS A 35 -9.35 -3.50 -4.99
CA LYS A 35 -10.48 -2.67 -5.41
C LYS A 35 -10.24 -1.98 -6.75
N LYS A 36 -9.13 -2.28 -7.42
CA LYS A 36 -8.70 -1.68 -8.70
C LYS A 36 -8.51 -0.16 -8.61
N LEU A 37 -8.05 0.30 -7.44
CA LEU A 37 -7.76 1.70 -7.19
C LEU A 37 -6.25 1.91 -7.12
N ALA A 38 -5.78 3.06 -7.59
CA ALA A 38 -4.38 3.45 -7.52
C ALA A 38 -4.06 4.25 -6.24
N PHE A 39 -4.97 4.24 -5.27
CA PHE A 39 -4.80 4.87 -3.97
C PHE A 39 -5.51 4.04 -2.91
N PHE A 40 -5.33 4.40 -1.65
CA PHE A 40 -5.88 3.63 -0.53
C PHE A 40 -7.40 3.59 -0.57
N GLY A 41 -7.96 2.37 -0.62
CA GLY A 41 -9.39 2.13 -0.40
C GLY A 41 -9.58 1.64 1.03
N GLY A 42 -10.22 2.43 1.86
CA GLY A 42 -10.35 2.18 3.28
C GLY A 42 -11.02 0.84 3.62
N PRO A 43 -10.84 0.36 4.86
CA PRO A 43 -11.45 -0.89 5.30
C PRO A 43 -12.97 -0.76 5.37
N CYS A 44 -13.67 -1.79 4.90
CA CYS A 44 -15.13 -1.86 4.96
C CYS A 44 -15.56 -3.30 5.23
N PRO A 45 -15.20 -3.87 6.41
CA PRO A 45 -15.56 -5.25 6.74
C PRO A 45 -17.03 -5.35 7.11
N PRO A 46 -17.59 -6.57 7.20
CA PRO A 46 -18.93 -6.78 7.75
C PRO A 46 -19.06 -6.17 9.13
N VAL A 47 -20.27 -5.70 9.45
CA VAL A 47 -20.56 -5.07 10.74
C VAL A 47 -20.33 -6.04 11.89
N GLY A 48 -19.68 -5.55 12.96
CA GLY A 48 -19.58 -6.25 14.24
C GLY A 48 -18.39 -7.18 14.40
N SER A 49 -17.68 -7.52 13.32
CA SER A 49 -16.51 -8.41 13.40
C SER A 49 -15.22 -7.61 13.19
N PRO A 50 -14.26 -7.70 14.12
CA PRO A 50 -12.97 -7.06 13.90
C PRO A 50 -12.19 -7.80 12.80
N HIS A 51 -11.59 -7.03 11.90
CA HIS A 51 -10.72 -7.56 10.87
C HIS A 51 -9.31 -7.00 11.08
N HIS A 52 -8.31 -7.82 10.74
CA HIS A 52 -6.91 -7.43 10.85
C HIS A 52 -6.41 -6.95 9.49
N TYR A 53 -5.68 -5.84 9.50
CA TYR A 53 -5.09 -5.26 8.28
C TYR A 53 -3.59 -5.19 8.46
N LEU A 54 -2.86 -5.79 7.54
CA LEU A 54 -1.40 -5.78 7.55
C LEU A 54 -0.90 -4.58 6.74
N PHE A 55 -0.08 -3.76 7.38
CA PHE A 55 0.69 -2.69 6.74
C PHE A 55 2.13 -3.16 6.63
N GLN A 56 2.66 -3.14 5.42
CA GLN A 56 4.04 -3.56 5.18
C GLN A 56 4.78 -2.49 4.39
N ILE A 57 5.98 -2.18 4.84
CA ILE A 57 6.86 -1.27 4.12
C ILE A 57 8.15 -2.02 3.77
N VAL A 58 8.61 -1.86 2.55
CA VAL A 58 9.79 -2.55 2.04
C VAL A 58 10.75 -1.51 1.47
N ALA A 59 12.00 -1.55 1.96
CA ALA A 59 13.08 -0.79 1.37
C ALA A 59 13.68 -1.60 0.22
N THR A 60 13.93 -0.96 -0.91
CA THR A 60 14.43 -1.62 -2.10
C THR A 60 15.53 -0.78 -2.76
N ASP A 61 16.40 -1.44 -3.52
CA ASP A 61 17.42 -0.78 -4.32
C ASP A 61 16.98 -0.55 -5.77
N LEU A 62 15.70 -0.84 -6.08
CA LEU A 62 15.18 -0.57 -7.42
C LEU A 62 15.05 0.93 -7.68
N ASP A 63 15.37 1.34 -8.90
CA ASP A 63 15.09 2.70 -9.34
C ASP A 63 13.57 2.80 -9.56
N PRO A 64 12.90 3.86 -9.05
CA PRO A 64 11.47 4.05 -9.30
C PRO A 64 11.08 4.00 -10.78
N LYS A 65 12.00 4.34 -11.68
CA LYS A 65 11.76 4.28 -13.13
C LYS A 65 11.60 2.87 -13.66
N ASP A 66 12.08 1.87 -12.91
CA ASP A 66 11.93 0.47 -13.29
C ASP A 66 10.56 -0.09 -12.95
N LEU A 67 9.73 0.70 -12.28
CA LEU A 67 8.40 0.32 -11.81
C LEU A 67 7.34 1.18 -12.49
N SER A 68 6.58 0.58 -13.42
CA SER A 68 5.52 1.31 -14.10
C SER A 68 4.31 1.49 -13.18
N PRO A 69 3.48 2.54 -13.39
CA PRO A 69 2.24 2.71 -12.63
C PRO A 69 1.27 1.54 -12.85
N GLY A 70 0.44 1.27 -11.86
CA GLY A 70 -0.64 0.30 -11.99
C GLY A 70 -0.25 -1.15 -11.80
N LEU A 71 0.92 -1.44 -11.21
CA LEU A 71 1.29 -2.81 -10.89
C LEU A 71 0.38 -3.38 -9.80
N THR A 72 -0.04 -4.64 -9.98
CA THR A 72 -0.74 -5.34 -8.90
C THR A 72 0.25 -5.73 -7.81
N PHE A 73 -0.28 -6.14 -6.64
CA PHE A 73 0.56 -6.62 -5.54
C PHE A 73 1.47 -7.76 -6.00
N ALA A 74 0.92 -8.72 -6.74
CA ALA A 74 1.69 -9.88 -7.22
C ALA A 74 2.80 -9.45 -8.19
N GLU A 75 2.50 -8.52 -9.09
CA GLU A 75 3.50 -8.01 -10.03
C GLU A 75 4.61 -7.25 -9.32
N LEU A 76 4.26 -6.45 -8.32
CA LEU A 76 5.23 -5.72 -7.52
C LEU A 76 6.14 -6.68 -6.74
N GLN A 77 5.58 -7.73 -6.13
CA GLN A 77 6.37 -8.73 -5.42
C GLN A 77 7.38 -9.40 -6.34
N GLU A 78 7.00 -9.69 -7.57
CA GLU A 78 7.90 -10.29 -8.55
C GLU A 78 9.06 -9.35 -8.89
N LYS A 79 8.78 -8.05 -9.05
CA LYS A 79 9.80 -7.04 -9.31
C LYS A 79 10.77 -6.88 -8.14
N LEU A 80 10.28 -7.08 -6.91
CA LEU A 80 11.09 -6.92 -5.69
C LEU A 80 12.02 -8.09 -5.41
N LYS A 81 11.87 -9.23 -6.08
CA LYS A 81 12.73 -10.40 -5.86
C LYS A 81 14.20 -10.03 -6.08
N GLY A 82 15.04 -10.31 -5.07
CA GLY A 82 16.46 -9.99 -5.10
C GLY A 82 16.79 -8.53 -4.82
N HIS A 83 15.78 -7.69 -4.59
CA HIS A 83 15.95 -6.24 -4.40
C HIS A 83 15.44 -5.74 -3.05
N ARG A 84 15.04 -6.63 -2.14
CA ARG A 84 14.60 -6.26 -0.81
C ARG A 84 15.79 -5.98 0.08
N LYS A 85 15.87 -4.79 0.65
CA LYS A 85 16.96 -4.37 1.53
C LYS A 85 16.54 -4.26 2.99
N GLY A 86 15.25 -4.25 3.25
CA GLY A 86 14.69 -4.24 4.59
C GLY A 86 13.19 -4.17 4.52
N GLU A 87 12.53 -4.63 5.57
CA GLU A 87 11.07 -4.52 5.63
C GLU A 87 10.58 -4.44 7.07
N SER A 88 9.43 -3.84 7.24
CA SER A 88 8.76 -3.71 8.52
C SER A 88 7.27 -3.87 8.32
N SER A 89 6.59 -4.38 9.33
CA SER A 89 5.17 -4.65 9.26
C SER A 89 4.46 -4.15 10.51
N LEU A 90 3.22 -3.76 10.34
CA LEU A 90 2.33 -3.36 11.42
C LEU A 90 0.95 -3.94 11.14
N VAL A 91 0.32 -4.52 12.16
CA VAL A 91 -1.05 -5.01 12.07
C VAL A 91 -1.98 -4.04 12.78
N GLY A 92 -2.99 -3.57 12.08
CA GLY A 92 -4.07 -2.77 12.65
C GLY A 92 -5.37 -3.55 12.65
N THR A 93 -6.30 -3.14 13.49
CA THR A 93 -7.64 -3.71 13.51
C THR A 93 -8.68 -2.64 13.24
N TYR A 94 -9.76 -3.05 12.63
CA TYR A 94 -10.88 -2.14 12.35
C TYR A 94 -12.19 -2.90 12.52
N VAL A 95 -13.14 -2.26 13.19
CA VAL A 95 -14.49 -2.79 13.36
C VAL A 95 -15.46 -1.80 12.74
N ASN A 96 -16.31 -2.31 11.84
CA ASN A 96 -17.36 -1.50 11.26
C ASN A 96 -18.57 -1.46 12.18
N HIS A 97 -18.93 -0.28 12.67
CA HIS A 97 -20.05 -0.06 13.58
C HIS A 97 -21.32 0.38 12.87
N TYR A 98 -21.27 0.61 11.58
CA TYR A 98 -22.42 1.10 10.80
C TYR A 98 -22.93 -0.01 9.89
N PRO A 99 -24.25 -0.24 9.89
CA PRO A 99 -24.85 -1.21 8.97
C PRO A 99 -24.73 -0.78 7.52
#